data_36e34bb55f395a2ef6c7fd7986f39277
#
_entry.id   36e34bb55f395a2ef6c7fd7986f39277
#
_cell.length_a   1.000
_cell.length_b   1.000
_cell.length_c   1.000
_cell.angle_alpha   90.00
_cell.angle_beta   90.00
_cell.angle_gamma   90.00
#
_symmetry.space_group_name_H-M   'P 1'
#
loop_
_entity.id
_entity.type
_entity.pdbx_description
1 polymer ?
#
loop_
_entity_poly.entity_id
_entity_poly.type
_entity_poly.pdbx_seq_one_letter_code
_entity_poly.pdbx_strand_id
1 'polypeptide(L)'
;MVTIADDLNAAQWAVRAAHWDRRVYAAVALHPTRADALDADAEATLAALATDPRVVAVGETGIDLYWPGRLDGCAEPARQREAFAWHIDLAKRVGKPLMIHNRD
;
A
#
# COMPACT_ATOMS: atom_id res chain seq x y z
N MET A 1 8.81 -7.28 14.02
CA MET A 1 9.15 -6.26 12.99
C MET A 1 8.15 -6.32 11.85
N VAL A 2 7.69 -5.18 11.39
CA VAL A 2 6.84 -5.07 10.21
C VAL A 2 7.58 -4.26 9.15
N THR A 3 7.80 -4.84 7.96
CA THR A 3 8.32 -4.10 6.82
C THR A 3 7.14 -3.52 6.03
N ILE A 4 7.18 -2.21 5.80
CA ILE A 4 6.07 -1.47 5.20
C ILE A 4 6.45 -1.10 3.77
N ALA A 5 5.66 -1.56 2.81
CA ALA A 5 5.88 -1.28 1.41
C ALA A 5 5.14 0.00 0.99
N ASP A 6 5.73 0.74 0.06
CA ASP A 6 5.13 1.94 -0.51
C ASP A 6 4.85 1.83 -2.01
N ASP A 7 5.38 0.81 -2.67
CA ASP A 7 5.10 0.51 -4.07
C ASP A 7 4.97 -1.00 -4.30
N LEU A 8 4.62 -1.37 -5.54
CA LEU A 8 4.34 -2.77 -5.87
C LEU A 8 5.55 -3.68 -5.72
N ASN A 9 6.72 -3.23 -6.18
CA ASN A 9 7.96 -4.01 -6.06
C ASN A 9 8.34 -4.21 -4.60
N ALA A 10 8.23 -3.15 -3.80
CA ALA A 10 8.49 -3.20 -2.36
C ALA A 10 7.51 -4.14 -1.65
N ALA A 11 6.23 -4.14 -2.08
CA ALA A 11 5.21 -5.03 -1.51
C ALA A 11 5.56 -6.51 -1.76
N GLN A 12 5.95 -6.84 -2.97
CA GLN A 12 6.35 -8.20 -3.31
C GLN A 12 7.60 -8.63 -2.53
N TRP A 13 8.58 -7.75 -2.42
CA TRP A 13 9.79 -8.02 -1.64
C TRP A 13 9.48 -8.19 -0.15
N ALA A 14 8.62 -7.33 0.40
CA ALA A 14 8.26 -7.37 1.82
C ALA A 14 7.62 -8.71 2.20
N VAL A 15 6.73 -9.22 1.35
CA VAL A 15 6.10 -10.52 1.58
C VAL A 15 7.15 -11.63 1.53
N ARG A 16 8.06 -11.61 0.57
CA ARG A 16 9.15 -12.60 0.50
C ARG A 16 10.02 -12.55 1.76
N ALA A 17 10.40 -11.34 2.20
CA ALA A 17 11.20 -11.18 3.43
C ALA A 17 10.49 -11.74 4.65
N ALA A 18 9.17 -11.54 4.75
CA ALA A 18 8.37 -12.05 5.85
C ALA A 18 8.32 -13.60 5.87
N HIS A 19 8.46 -14.23 4.70
CA HIS A 19 8.53 -15.69 4.63
C HIS A 19 9.93 -16.24 4.93
N TRP A 20 10.98 -15.40 4.81
CA TRP A 20 12.35 -15.84 5.14
C TRP A 20 12.62 -15.84 6.64
N ASP A 21 11.96 -14.97 7.40
CA ASP A 21 12.25 -14.78 8.82
C ASP A 21 10.93 -14.63 9.59
N ARG A 22 10.71 -15.50 10.57
CA ARG A 22 9.49 -15.53 11.39
C ARG A 22 9.27 -14.25 12.19
N ARG A 23 10.31 -13.47 12.41
CA ARG A 23 10.22 -12.19 13.14
C ARG A 23 9.73 -11.05 12.27
N VAL A 24 9.61 -11.26 10.95
CA VAL A 24 9.24 -10.25 9.99
C VAL A 24 7.81 -10.49 9.52
N TYR A 25 7.01 -9.45 9.56
CA TYR A 25 5.69 -9.38 8.95
C TYR A 25 5.70 -8.27 7.90
N ALA A 26 4.70 -8.22 7.05
CA ALA A 26 4.63 -7.23 5.99
C ALA A 26 3.34 -6.42 6.06
N ALA A 27 3.42 -5.18 5.60
CA ALA A 27 2.26 -4.36 5.25
C ALA A 27 2.40 -3.96 3.79
N VAL A 28 1.33 -4.05 3.02
CA VAL A 28 1.37 -3.84 1.57
C VAL A 28 0.30 -2.84 1.14
N ALA A 29 0.71 -1.93 0.28
CA ALA A 29 -0.17 -0.92 -0.34
C ALA A 29 0.64 -0.10 -1.33
N LEU A 30 -0.04 0.82 -2.01
CA LEU A 30 0.63 1.92 -2.70
C LEU A 30 0.52 3.18 -1.84
N HIS A 31 1.65 3.81 -1.59
CA HIS A 31 1.73 5.10 -0.92
C HIS A 31 0.94 6.14 -1.74
N PRO A 32 0.33 7.15 -1.11
CA PRO A 32 -0.44 8.14 -1.87
C PRO A 32 0.32 8.78 -3.03
N THR A 33 1.61 9.02 -2.87
CA THR A 33 2.43 9.58 -3.96
C THR A 33 2.55 8.65 -5.16
N ARG A 34 2.29 7.34 -4.98
CA ARG A 34 2.37 6.30 -6.02
C ARG A 34 0.99 5.87 -6.53
N ALA A 35 -0.07 6.59 -6.19
CA ALA A 35 -1.45 6.20 -6.51
C ALA A 35 -1.69 6.04 -8.01
N ASP A 36 -0.94 6.74 -8.87
CA ASP A 36 -1.07 6.61 -10.32
C ASP A 36 -0.69 5.22 -10.84
N ALA A 37 0.07 4.44 -10.06
CA ALA A 37 0.45 3.09 -10.43
C ALA A 37 -0.64 2.05 -10.15
N LEU A 38 -1.76 2.43 -9.55
CA LEU A 38 -2.85 1.52 -9.20
C LEU A 38 -3.71 1.25 -10.42
N ASP A 39 -3.26 0.34 -11.28
CA ASP A 39 -4.01 -0.19 -12.40
C ASP A 39 -4.61 -1.56 -12.05
N ALA A 40 -5.30 -2.18 -13.00
CA ALA A 40 -5.97 -3.47 -12.77
C ALA A 40 -4.99 -4.56 -12.34
N ASP A 41 -3.78 -4.59 -12.92
CA ASP A 41 -2.76 -5.58 -12.56
C ASP A 41 -2.22 -5.33 -11.14
N ALA A 42 -1.97 -4.08 -10.80
CA ALA A 42 -1.52 -3.70 -9.45
C ALA A 42 -2.59 -4.03 -8.40
N GLU A 43 -3.85 -3.75 -8.69
CA GLU A 43 -4.97 -4.11 -7.81
C GLU A 43 -5.01 -5.62 -7.56
N ALA A 44 -4.91 -6.42 -8.62
CA ALA A 44 -4.91 -7.88 -8.50
C ALA A 44 -3.72 -8.39 -7.67
N THR A 45 -2.54 -7.85 -7.92
CA THR A 45 -1.33 -8.22 -7.18
C THR A 45 -1.43 -7.86 -5.70
N LEU A 46 -1.83 -6.64 -5.39
CA LEU A 46 -1.98 -6.20 -4.00
C LEU A 46 -3.06 -6.98 -3.26
N ALA A 47 -4.18 -7.25 -3.94
CA ALA A 47 -5.25 -8.05 -3.34
C ALA A 47 -4.77 -9.46 -3.00
N ALA A 48 -4.00 -10.09 -3.88
CA ALA A 48 -3.43 -11.42 -3.63
C ALA A 48 -2.43 -11.38 -2.46
N LEU A 49 -1.51 -10.39 -2.46
CA LEU A 49 -0.52 -10.26 -1.39
C LEU A 49 -1.19 -10.01 -0.04
N ALA A 50 -2.26 -9.22 -0.01
CA ALA A 50 -2.95 -8.87 1.23
C ALA A 50 -3.60 -10.09 1.91
N THR A 51 -3.84 -11.18 1.19
CA THR A 51 -4.38 -12.43 1.79
C THR A 51 -3.30 -13.28 2.44
N ASP A 52 -2.01 -12.98 2.21
CA ASP A 52 -0.92 -13.76 2.78
C ASP A 52 -0.94 -13.65 4.31
N PRO A 53 -0.81 -14.77 5.05
CA PRO A 53 -0.84 -14.74 6.51
C PRO A 53 0.30 -13.94 7.14
N ARG A 54 1.38 -13.67 6.40
CA ARG A 54 2.47 -12.81 6.89
C ARG A 54 2.21 -11.32 6.66
N VAL A 55 1.15 -10.97 5.93
CA VAL A 55 0.72 -9.58 5.75
C VAL A 55 -0.26 -9.24 6.88
N VAL A 56 0.12 -8.29 7.74
CA VAL A 56 -0.63 -7.94 8.94
C VAL A 56 -1.47 -6.67 8.78
N ALA A 57 -1.23 -5.89 7.72
CA ALA A 57 -1.94 -4.64 7.49
C ALA A 57 -1.93 -4.27 6.01
N VAL A 58 -2.92 -3.49 5.60
CA VAL A 58 -2.94 -2.80 4.31
C VAL A 58 -2.38 -1.39 4.57
N GLY A 59 -1.23 -1.11 4.03
CA GLY A 59 -0.57 0.16 4.25
C GLY A 59 0.89 0.14 3.74
N GLU A 60 1.50 1.26 3.59
CA GLU A 60 1.00 2.59 3.95
C GLU A 60 0.23 3.20 2.78
N THR A 61 -0.97 3.70 3.04
CA THR A 61 -1.85 4.34 2.06
C THR A 61 -2.49 5.58 2.69
N GLY A 62 -3.16 6.41 1.93
CA GLY A 62 -3.80 7.61 2.47
C GLY A 62 -3.70 8.80 1.54
N ILE A 63 -3.44 9.96 2.13
CA ILE A 63 -3.39 11.23 1.41
C ILE A 63 -2.10 11.97 1.77
N ASP A 64 -1.43 12.48 0.75
CA ASP A 64 -0.24 13.34 0.90
C ASP A 64 -0.42 14.57 0.03
N LEU A 65 -0.63 15.72 0.64
CA LEU A 65 -0.83 16.98 -0.07
C LEU A 65 0.45 17.79 -0.20
N TYR A 66 1.54 17.32 0.39
CA TYR A 66 2.82 18.01 0.34
C TYR A 66 3.54 17.84 -1.01
N TRP A 67 3.57 16.61 -1.51
CA TRP A 67 4.38 16.26 -2.68
C TRP A 67 3.76 16.59 -4.05
N PRO A 68 2.42 16.65 -4.24
CA PRO A 68 1.88 17.03 -5.56
C PRO A 68 2.46 18.38 -6.02
N GLY A 69 2.99 18.38 -7.25
CA GLY A 69 3.64 19.55 -7.81
C GLY A 69 5.09 19.78 -7.37
N ARG A 70 5.58 19.01 -6.39
CA ARG A 70 6.97 19.10 -5.90
C ARG A 70 7.79 17.89 -6.28
N LEU A 71 7.17 16.74 -6.40
CA LEU A 71 7.80 15.48 -6.74
C LEU A 71 7.28 15.01 -8.09
N ASP A 72 8.20 14.79 -9.04
CA ASP A 72 7.84 14.29 -10.36
C ASP A 72 7.18 12.92 -10.25
N GLY A 73 6.09 12.74 -10.98
CA GLY A 73 5.33 11.50 -10.98
C GLY A 73 4.45 11.28 -9.77
N CYS A 74 4.37 12.28 -8.86
CA CYS A 74 3.46 12.18 -7.73
C CYS A 74 2.01 12.30 -8.19
N ALA A 75 1.16 11.40 -7.69
CA ALA A 75 -0.26 11.42 -7.99
C ALA A 75 -0.94 12.67 -7.44
N GLU A 76 -1.89 13.20 -8.19
CA GLU A 76 -2.70 14.34 -7.78
C GLU A 76 -3.69 13.93 -6.67
N PRO A 77 -4.16 14.90 -5.85
CA PRO A 77 -5.02 14.58 -4.71
C PRO A 77 -6.28 13.79 -5.07
N ALA A 78 -6.91 14.08 -6.20
CA ALA A 78 -8.11 13.34 -6.62
C ALA A 78 -7.80 11.86 -6.84
N ARG A 79 -6.68 11.56 -7.49
CA ARG A 79 -6.25 10.18 -7.73
C ARG A 79 -5.85 9.48 -6.43
N GLN A 80 -5.22 10.22 -5.52
CA GLN A 80 -4.89 9.69 -4.20
C GLN A 80 -6.15 9.26 -3.44
N ARG A 81 -7.22 10.06 -3.50
CA ARG A 81 -8.49 9.73 -2.84
C ARG A 81 -9.13 8.47 -3.43
N GLU A 82 -9.09 8.30 -4.74
CA GLU A 82 -9.60 7.09 -5.40
C GLU A 82 -8.82 5.85 -4.93
N ALA A 83 -7.49 5.94 -4.94
CA ALA A 83 -6.62 4.84 -4.51
C ALA A 83 -6.81 4.53 -3.02
N PHE A 84 -6.95 5.56 -2.18
CA PHE A 84 -7.19 5.38 -0.76
C PHE A 84 -8.52 4.64 -0.52
N ALA A 85 -9.58 5.03 -1.22
CA ALA A 85 -10.87 4.34 -1.12
C ALA A 85 -10.75 2.86 -1.50
N TRP A 86 -9.96 2.54 -2.53
CA TRP A 86 -9.72 1.15 -2.93
C TRP A 86 -9.00 0.38 -1.83
N HIS A 87 -7.99 0.99 -1.18
CA HIS A 87 -7.26 0.34 -0.10
C HIS A 87 -8.12 0.14 1.15
N ILE A 88 -9.00 1.09 1.46
CA ILE A 88 -9.96 0.93 2.56
C ILE A 88 -10.84 -0.29 2.31
N ASP A 89 -11.36 -0.41 1.09
CA ASP A 89 -12.19 -1.54 0.70
C ASP A 89 -11.42 -2.86 0.77
N LEU A 90 -10.16 -2.87 0.30
CA LEU A 90 -9.31 -4.05 0.40
C LEU A 90 -9.10 -4.48 1.86
N ALA A 91 -8.77 -3.54 2.74
CA ALA A 91 -8.58 -3.83 4.16
C ALA A 91 -9.81 -4.47 4.79
N LYS A 92 -11.00 -3.96 4.43
CA LYS A 92 -12.27 -4.56 4.87
C LYS A 92 -12.45 -5.98 4.35
N ARG A 93 -12.17 -6.21 3.08
CA ARG A 93 -12.33 -7.53 2.45
C ARG A 93 -11.42 -8.59 3.06
N VAL A 94 -10.18 -8.21 3.40
CA VAL A 94 -9.22 -9.16 3.97
C VAL A 94 -9.26 -9.20 5.51
N GLY A 95 -10.02 -8.31 6.15
CA GLY A 95 -10.16 -8.28 7.61
C GLY A 95 -8.89 -7.86 8.32
N LYS A 96 -8.11 -6.96 7.73
CA LYS A 96 -6.83 -6.50 8.30
C LYS A 96 -6.84 -5.00 8.57
N PRO A 97 -6.02 -4.52 9.52
CA PRO A 97 -5.92 -3.09 9.80
C PRO A 97 -5.41 -2.30 8.60
N LEU A 98 -5.78 -1.04 8.56
CA LEU A 98 -5.33 -0.07 7.57
C LEU A 98 -4.29 0.84 8.21
N MET A 99 -3.11 0.97 7.59
CA MET A 99 -2.08 1.91 8.03
C MET A 99 -2.17 3.17 7.20
N ILE A 100 -2.51 4.28 7.83
CA ILE A 100 -2.84 5.52 7.13
C ILE A 100 -1.70 6.51 7.21
N HIS A 101 -1.28 6.98 6.03
CA HIS A 101 -0.38 8.12 5.87
C HIS A 101 -1.20 9.39 5.66
N ASN A 102 -0.90 10.44 6.39
CA ASN A 102 -1.54 11.74 6.20
C ASN A 102 -0.48 12.84 6.33
N ARG A 103 -0.35 13.67 5.29
CA ARG A 103 0.59 14.78 5.28
C ARG A 103 0.00 15.95 4.50
N ASP A 104 0.04 17.12 5.12
CA ASP A 104 -0.46 18.38 4.53
C ASP A 104 0.53 19.02 3.56
#